data_eb081d21a19a0d8db1f199392b11f3c0
#
_entry.id   eb081d21a19a0d8db1f199392b11f3c0
#
_cell.length_a   1.000
_cell.length_b   1.000
_cell.length_c   1.000
_cell.angle_alpha   90.00
_cell.angle_beta   90.00
_cell.angle_gamma   90.00
#
_symmetry.space_group_name_H-M   'P 1'
#
loop_
_entity.id
_entity.type
_entity.pdbx_description
1 polymer ?
#
loop_
_entity_poly.entity_id
_entity_poly.type
_entity_poly.pdbx_seq_one_letter_code
_entity_poly.pdbx_strand_id
1 'polypeptide(L)'
;NQRIRVSKRKNLKDCLFASNGNETKLIKEENKANLTIRKSGSAALDMAYVAAGRYDGYFQKNVKLWDIASGLIIVKEAGGQVNDFDLNKVNDINIIASSTSISEKLQENLINF
;
A
#
# COMPACT_ATOMS: atom_id res chain seq x y z
N ASN A 1 19.13 -8.15 16.70
CA ASN A 1 18.97 -7.51 15.39
C ASN A 1 17.82 -8.12 14.61
N GLN A 2 16.65 -7.59 14.85
CA GLN A 2 15.48 -8.01 14.09
C GLN A 2 15.36 -7.13 12.85
N ARG A 3 15.36 -7.78 11.70
CA ARG A 3 15.10 -7.09 10.46
C ARG A 3 13.61 -6.87 10.30
N ILE A 4 13.25 -5.68 9.85
CA ILE A 4 11.88 -5.39 9.45
C ILE A 4 11.57 -6.18 8.19
N ARG A 5 10.42 -6.84 8.18
CA ARG A 5 9.96 -7.63 7.04
C ARG A 5 8.49 -7.38 6.77
N VAL A 6 8.13 -7.35 5.49
CA VAL A 6 6.73 -7.28 5.10
C VAL A 6 5.99 -8.56 5.51
N SER A 7 4.68 -8.46 5.56
CA SER A 7 3.79 -9.57 5.90
C SER A 7 3.92 -10.73 4.92
N LYS A 8 3.61 -11.92 5.38
CA LYS A 8 3.52 -13.13 4.56
C LYS A 8 2.09 -13.63 4.41
N ARG A 9 1.10 -12.88 4.90
CA ARG A 9 -0.30 -13.27 4.77
C ARG A 9 -0.69 -13.32 3.30
N LYS A 10 -1.46 -14.34 2.92
CA LYS A 10 -1.81 -14.61 1.53
C LYS A 10 -3.30 -14.49 1.24
N ASN A 11 -4.13 -14.48 2.26
CA ASN A 11 -5.57 -14.38 2.12
C ASN A 11 -6.06 -12.98 2.40
N LEU A 12 -6.81 -12.40 1.48
CA LEU A 12 -7.30 -11.02 1.62
C LEU A 12 -8.06 -10.79 2.92
N LYS A 13 -8.86 -11.75 3.37
CA LYS A 13 -9.64 -11.59 4.59
C LYS A 13 -8.80 -11.56 5.86
N ASP A 14 -7.55 -12.01 5.80
CA ASP A 14 -6.63 -11.94 6.92
C ASP A 14 -5.76 -10.68 6.88
N CYS A 15 -5.90 -9.89 5.83
CA CYS A 15 -5.05 -8.75 5.57
C CYS A 15 -5.68 -7.45 6.03
N LEU A 16 -4.81 -6.50 6.34
CA LEU A 16 -5.18 -5.16 6.73
C LEU A 16 -4.49 -4.18 5.79
N PHE A 17 -5.26 -3.30 5.18
CA PHE A 17 -4.75 -2.32 4.24
C PHE A 17 -4.93 -0.92 4.78
N ALA A 18 -4.16 0.01 4.24
CA ALA A 18 -4.27 1.41 4.56
C ALA A 18 -4.52 2.22 3.30
N SER A 19 -5.38 3.21 3.41
CA SER A 19 -5.61 4.18 2.35
C SER A 19 -6.24 5.41 2.96
N ASN A 20 -5.88 6.58 2.45
CA ASN A 20 -6.44 7.83 2.91
C ASN A 20 -7.18 8.49 1.75
N GLY A 21 -8.33 9.08 2.01
CA GLY A 21 -9.14 9.70 0.98
C GLY A 21 -10.32 8.83 0.56
N ASN A 22 -10.61 8.78 -0.73
CA ASN A 22 -11.79 8.11 -1.28
C ASN A 22 -11.50 6.67 -1.71
N GLU A 23 -11.05 5.85 -0.78
CA GLU A 23 -10.69 4.46 -1.06
C GLU A 23 -11.83 3.63 -1.64
N THR A 24 -13.08 3.99 -1.32
CA THR A 24 -14.24 3.26 -1.84
C THR A 24 -14.37 3.34 -3.35
N LYS A 25 -13.82 4.40 -3.96
CA LYS A 25 -13.82 4.56 -5.42
C LYS A 25 -12.69 3.80 -6.09
N LEU A 26 -11.74 3.29 -5.30
CA LEU A 26 -10.55 2.62 -5.81
C LEU A 26 -10.67 1.10 -5.73
N ILE A 27 -11.70 0.60 -5.08
CA ILE A 27 -11.92 -0.84 -4.88
C ILE A 27 -13.09 -1.28 -5.74
N LYS A 28 -12.94 -2.43 -6.40
CA LYS A 28 -14.03 -3.02 -7.19
C LYS A 28 -15.24 -3.25 -6.30
N GLU A 29 -16.42 -2.91 -6.81
CA GLU A 29 -17.67 -2.97 -6.05
C GLU A 29 -17.92 -4.33 -5.42
N GLU A 30 -17.68 -5.41 -6.14
CA GLU A 30 -17.91 -6.77 -5.67
C GLU A 30 -16.98 -7.18 -4.53
N ASN A 31 -15.90 -6.40 -4.29
CA ASN A 31 -14.88 -6.76 -3.31
C ASN A 31 -14.81 -5.80 -2.11
N LYS A 32 -15.63 -4.76 -2.09
CA LYS A 32 -15.58 -3.75 -1.02
C LYS A 32 -15.75 -4.34 0.38
N ALA A 33 -16.63 -5.32 0.51
CA ALA A 33 -16.90 -5.93 1.81
C ALA A 33 -15.78 -6.88 2.26
N ASN A 34 -14.85 -7.25 1.37
CA ASN A 34 -13.80 -8.22 1.66
C ASN A 34 -12.48 -7.61 2.07
N LEU A 35 -12.36 -6.28 2.00
CA LEU A 35 -11.12 -5.58 2.33
C LEU A 35 -11.30 -4.76 3.60
N THR A 36 -10.40 -4.96 4.55
CA THR A 36 -10.35 -4.15 5.77
C THR A 36 -9.35 -3.02 5.57
N ILE A 37 -9.82 -1.79 5.69
CA ILE A 37 -9.01 -0.60 5.39
C ILE A 37 -8.96 0.32 6.59
N ARG A 38 -7.75 0.78 6.91
CA ARG A 38 -7.49 1.77 7.96
C ARG A 38 -7.10 3.10 7.34
N LYS A 39 -7.41 4.17 8.05
CA LYS A 39 -7.04 5.53 7.66
C LYS A 39 -6.25 6.16 8.79
N SER A 40 -4.95 6.39 8.56
CA SER A 40 -4.11 7.06 9.56
C SER A 40 -3.96 8.55 9.27
N GLY A 41 -4.15 8.94 8.03
CA GLY A 41 -3.88 10.30 7.58
C GLY A 41 -2.41 10.56 7.25
N SER A 42 -1.54 9.55 7.35
CA SER A 42 -0.11 9.70 7.09
C SER A 42 0.39 8.60 6.18
N ALA A 43 0.79 8.96 4.95
CA ALA A 43 1.38 8.02 4.00
C ALA A 43 2.67 7.42 4.57
N ALA A 44 3.50 8.24 5.19
CA ALA A 44 4.77 7.77 5.76
C ALA A 44 4.54 6.71 6.84
N LEU A 45 3.58 6.93 7.72
CA LEU A 45 3.25 5.98 8.77
C LEU A 45 2.67 4.69 8.18
N ASP A 46 1.78 4.81 7.20
CA ASP A 46 1.16 3.65 6.57
C ASP A 46 2.20 2.77 5.89
N MET A 47 3.14 3.39 5.17
CA MET A 47 4.21 2.64 4.50
C MET A 47 5.17 1.99 5.50
N ALA A 48 5.44 2.66 6.61
CA ALA A 48 6.26 2.08 7.68
C ALA A 48 5.59 0.83 8.26
N TYR A 49 4.27 0.86 8.43
CA TYR A 49 3.52 -0.31 8.92
C TYR A 49 3.48 -1.44 7.89
N VAL A 50 3.44 -1.12 6.60
CA VAL A 50 3.57 -2.15 5.55
C VAL A 50 4.94 -2.82 5.66
N ALA A 51 6.00 -2.03 5.79
CA ALA A 51 7.36 -2.54 5.92
C ALA A 51 7.53 -3.41 7.16
N ALA A 52 6.85 -3.07 8.25
CA ALA A 52 6.91 -3.81 9.50
C ALA A 52 6.00 -5.05 9.54
N GLY A 53 5.23 -5.28 8.48
CA GLY A 53 4.33 -6.43 8.41
C GLY A 53 3.02 -6.26 9.18
N ARG A 54 2.74 -5.08 9.69
CA ARG A 54 1.50 -4.79 10.41
C ARG A 54 0.34 -4.55 9.46
N TYR A 55 0.61 -3.85 8.36
CA TYR A 55 -0.32 -3.72 7.24
C TYR A 55 0.19 -4.56 6.09
N ASP A 56 -0.71 -5.03 5.27
CA ASP A 56 -0.36 -5.84 4.11
C ASP A 56 -0.18 -4.99 2.86
N GLY A 57 -0.80 -3.82 2.82
CA GLY A 57 -0.63 -2.91 1.71
C GLY A 57 -1.16 -1.51 2.02
N TYR A 58 -0.69 -0.57 1.23
CA TYR A 58 -1.12 0.82 1.25
C TYR A 58 -1.33 1.25 -0.19
N PHE A 59 -2.45 1.90 -0.46
CA PHE A 59 -2.75 2.41 -1.80
C PHE A 59 -3.40 3.78 -1.70
N GLN A 60 -2.98 4.68 -2.57
CA GLN A 60 -3.53 6.02 -2.60
C GLN A 60 -3.21 6.70 -3.92
N LYS A 61 -4.12 7.58 -4.36
CA LYS A 61 -3.91 8.41 -5.54
C LYS A 61 -3.52 9.82 -5.13
N ASN A 62 -2.86 10.50 -6.04
CA ASN A 62 -2.55 11.92 -5.92
C ASN A 62 -1.69 12.26 -4.70
N VAL A 63 -0.68 11.43 -4.43
CA VAL A 63 0.27 11.72 -3.36
C VAL A 63 1.45 12.52 -3.90
N LYS A 64 2.15 13.18 -3.01
CA LYS A 64 3.35 13.94 -3.33
C LYS A 64 4.58 13.09 -3.07
N LEU A 65 5.61 13.27 -3.89
CA LEU A 65 6.82 12.46 -3.78
C LEU A 65 7.45 12.53 -2.38
N TRP A 66 7.53 13.70 -1.78
CA TRP A 66 8.14 13.85 -0.45
C TRP A 66 7.36 13.17 0.67
N ASP A 67 6.08 12.88 0.45
CA ASP A 67 5.27 12.16 1.45
C ASP A 67 5.53 10.66 1.43
N ILE A 68 6.10 10.13 0.34
CA ILE A 68 6.31 8.70 0.17
C ILE A 68 7.77 8.29 -0.03
N ALA A 69 8.67 9.23 -0.26
CA ALA A 69 10.05 8.91 -0.66
C ALA A 69 10.77 7.98 0.30
N SER A 70 10.75 8.28 1.60
CA SER A 70 11.41 7.40 2.58
C SER A 70 10.68 6.07 2.74
N GLY A 71 9.36 6.09 2.63
CA GLY A 71 8.54 4.88 2.69
C GLY A 71 8.82 3.91 1.56
N LEU A 72 9.09 4.43 0.37
CA LEU A 72 9.44 3.59 -0.78
C LEU A 72 10.68 2.75 -0.49
N ILE A 73 11.70 3.37 0.08
CA ILE A 73 12.96 2.70 0.40
C ILE A 73 12.73 1.65 1.47
N ILE A 74 12.02 2.01 2.53
CA ILE A 74 11.78 1.10 3.67
C ILE A 74 11.00 -0.13 3.23
N VAL A 75 9.95 0.07 2.43
CA VAL A 75 9.12 -1.05 1.94
C VAL A 75 9.95 -1.99 1.08
N LYS A 76 10.74 -1.45 0.16
CA LYS A 76 11.58 -2.27 -0.72
C LYS A 76 12.64 -3.03 0.07
N GLU A 77 13.28 -2.40 1.04
CA GLU A 77 14.29 -3.05 1.88
C GLU A 77 13.68 -4.16 2.74
N ALA A 78 12.42 -4.02 3.12
CA ALA A 78 11.71 -5.03 3.90
C ALA A 78 11.17 -6.18 3.04
N GLY A 79 11.42 -6.17 1.74
CA GLY A 79 11.00 -7.22 0.81
C GLY A 79 9.63 -6.99 0.18
N GLY A 80 9.08 -5.80 0.31
CA GLY A 80 7.81 -5.45 -0.30
C GLY A 80 7.94 -4.98 -1.74
N GLN A 81 6.80 -4.70 -2.34
CA GLN A 81 6.69 -4.22 -3.72
C GLN A 81 6.01 -2.87 -3.78
N VAL A 82 6.43 -2.07 -4.74
CA VAL A 82 5.85 -0.76 -5.03
C VAL A 82 5.59 -0.71 -6.53
N ASN A 83 4.43 -0.20 -6.94
CA ASN A 83 4.12 -0.05 -8.36
C ASN A 83 5.06 0.94 -9.03
N ASP A 84 5.18 0.82 -10.35
CA ASP A 84 5.95 1.77 -11.14
C ASP A 84 5.20 3.10 -11.24
N PHE A 85 5.95 4.17 -11.17
CA PHE A 85 5.43 5.51 -11.45
C PHE A 85 6.57 6.37 -12.01
N ASP A 86 6.21 7.50 -12.61
CA ASP A 86 7.18 8.41 -13.21
C ASP A 86 8.00 9.09 -12.10
N LEU A 87 9.29 8.75 -12.00
CA LEU A 87 10.20 9.27 -10.98
C LEU A 87 10.47 10.78 -11.14
N ASN A 88 10.13 11.36 -12.28
CA ASN A 88 10.26 12.78 -12.51
C ASN A 88 9.06 13.57 -11.99
N LYS A 89 7.99 12.89 -11.59
CA LYS A 89 6.83 13.54 -10.99
C LYS A 89 7.09 13.83 -9.52
N VAL A 90 6.64 14.99 -9.08
CA VAL A 90 6.68 15.38 -7.66
C VAL A 90 5.29 15.44 -7.05
N ASN A 91 4.23 15.47 -7.88
CA ASN A 91 2.84 15.51 -7.46
C ASN A 91 2.03 14.47 -8.24
N ASP A 92 0.81 14.22 -7.79
CA ASP A 92 -0.17 13.38 -8.48
C ASP A 92 0.34 11.97 -8.75
N ILE A 93 1.07 11.41 -7.80
CA ILE A 93 1.59 10.06 -7.90
C ILE A 93 0.54 9.09 -7.35
N ASN A 94 0.28 8.02 -8.09
CA ASN A 94 -0.60 6.94 -7.63
C ASN A 94 0.28 5.80 -7.14
N ILE A 95 0.15 5.45 -5.87
CA ILE A 95 1.04 4.54 -5.18
C ILE A 95 0.31 3.29 -4.68
N ILE A 96 0.90 2.13 -4.90
CA ILE A 96 0.50 0.87 -4.30
C ILE A 96 1.76 0.25 -3.71
N ALA A 97 1.83 0.17 -2.40
CA ALA A 97 2.95 -0.44 -1.70
C ALA A 97 2.42 -1.61 -0.87
N SER A 98 2.98 -2.79 -1.02
CA SER A 98 2.43 -3.97 -0.36
C SER A 98 3.49 -5.03 -0.10
N SER A 99 3.09 -6.02 0.71
CA SER A 99 3.88 -7.24 0.82
C SER A 99 3.82 -7.96 -0.53
N THR A 100 4.88 -8.70 -0.83
CA THR A 100 4.95 -9.49 -2.07
C THR A 100 3.85 -10.57 -2.09
N SER A 101 3.56 -11.15 -0.93
CA SER A 101 2.60 -12.25 -0.81
C SER A 101 1.18 -11.88 -1.25
N ILE A 102 0.79 -10.60 -1.13
CA ILE A 102 -0.58 -10.15 -1.41
C ILE A 102 -0.66 -9.18 -2.59
N SER A 103 0.47 -8.77 -3.13
CA SER A 103 0.54 -7.71 -4.14
C SER A 103 -0.40 -7.94 -5.32
N GLU A 104 -0.34 -9.13 -5.91
CA GLU A 104 -1.15 -9.46 -7.09
C GLU A 104 -2.65 -9.41 -6.77
N LYS A 105 -3.04 -10.02 -5.66
CA LYS A 105 -4.44 -10.03 -5.24
C LYS A 105 -4.96 -8.64 -4.93
N LEU A 106 -4.13 -7.82 -4.29
CA LEU A 106 -4.51 -6.44 -4.01
C LEU A 106 -4.74 -5.67 -5.30
N GLN A 107 -3.82 -5.77 -6.25
CA GLN A 107 -3.93 -5.06 -7.53
C GLN A 107 -5.17 -5.48 -8.31
N GLU A 108 -5.52 -6.77 -8.28
CA GLU A 108 -6.71 -7.29 -8.94
C GLU A 108 -8.00 -6.70 -8.38
N ASN A 109 -7.98 -6.23 -7.13
CA ASN A 109 -9.15 -5.69 -6.46
C ASN A 109 -9.24 -4.16 -6.56
N LEU A 110 -8.24 -3.52 -7.13
CA LEU A 110 -8.23 -2.07 -7.28
C LEU A 110 -8.61 -1.67 -8.70
N ILE A 111 -9.21 -0.48 -8.82
CA ILE A 111 -9.57 0.10 -10.10
C ILE A 111 -9.05 1.52 -10.17
N ASN A 112 -8.87 2.03 -11.39
CA ASN A 112 -8.46 3.43 -11.64
C ASN A 112 -7.05 3.79 -11.14
N PHE A 113 -6.15 2.79 -11.09
CA PHE A 113 -4.74 3.03 -10.76
C PHE A 113 -3.82 3.05 -11.97
#